data_65ff1a9d17300bebdf2bc825cb551a2f
#
_entry.id   65ff1a9d17300bebdf2bc825cb551a2f
#
_cell.length_a   1.000
_cell.length_b   1.000
_cell.length_c   1.000
_cell.angle_alpha   90.00
_cell.angle_beta   90.00
_cell.angle_gamma   90.00
#
_symmetry.space_group_name_H-M   'P 1'
#
loop_
_entity.id
_entity.type
_entity.pdbx_description
1 polymer ?
#
loop_
_entity_poly.entity_id
_entity_poly.type
_entity_poly.pdbx_seq_one_letter_code
_entity_poly.pdbx_strand_id
1 'polypeptide(L)'
;LDLFIGILLPYLKGWLKMFKKNYLKFETDIDFNFIANLLASQNLKSHFFSRWMEEYTLESVFQIKDVQKTKEFNQIFKDLNSTHNKKNVRSDLDIFYSYVPGAHSNTHADFYDVFIIGLKGRTLYKTVDKEYLVGPTDFLYLKKGTIHTAIALEPRIILSHSVYQ
;
A
#
# COMPACT_ATOMS: atom_id res chain seq x y z
N LEU A 1 -0.80 -21.53 10.13
CA LEU A 1 -0.39 -21.20 8.76
C LEU A 1 0.60 -20.06 8.87
N ASP A 2 1.89 -20.40 8.76
CA ASP A 2 2.94 -19.38 8.68
C ASP A 2 2.90 -18.80 7.28
N LEU A 3 2.40 -17.58 7.18
CA LEU A 3 2.43 -16.80 5.94
C LEU A 3 3.88 -16.37 5.68
N PHE A 4 4.60 -17.15 4.90
CA PHE A 4 5.82 -16.67 4.28
C PHE A 4 5.46 -15.86 3.04
N ILE A 5 5.44 -14.53 3.17
CA ILE A 5 5.41 -13.65 2.01
C ILE A 5 6.87 -13.48 1.59
N GLY A 6 7.34 -14.39 0.73
CA GLY A 6 8.66 -14.26 0.12
C GLY A 6 8.66 -13.11 -0.87
N ILE A 7 9.28 -11.99 -0.52
CA ILE A 7 9.59 -10.94 -1.47
C ILE A 7 10.94 -11.33 -2.10
N LEU A 8 10.91 -11.86 -3.31
CA LEU A 8 12.09 -11.84 -4.16
C LEU A 8 12.29 -10.38 -4.61
N LEU A 9 12.99 -9.60 -3.76
CA LEU A 9 13.50 -8.30 -4.16
C LEU A 9 14.73 -8.53 -5.04
N PRO A 10 14.65 -8.38 -6.36
CA PRO A 10 15.85 -8.30 -7.14
C PRO A 10 16.60 -7.06 -6.66
N TYR A 11 17.87 -7.20 -6.36
CA TYR A 11 18.78 -6.16 -5.91
C TYR A 11 18.45 -4.79 -6.47
N LEU A 12 17.95 -3.88 -5.62
CA LEU A 12 17.72 -2.47 -5.94
C LEU A 12 19.04 -1.69 -6.02
N LYS A 13 20.01 -2.18 -6.80
CA LYS A 13 21.10 -1.37 -7.31
C LYS A 13 20.59 -0.63 -8.56
N GLY A 14 20.10 0.59 -8.36
CA GLY A 14 19.66 1.43 -9.48
C GLY A 14 18.27 2.02 -9.26
N TRP A 15 18.18 3.01 -8.45
CA TRP A 15 17.03 3.85 -8.15
C TRP A 15 16.58 4.59 -9.39
N LEU A 16 15.70 4.05 -10.26
CA LEU A 16 15.22 4.93 -11.34
C LEU A 16 14.01 4.46 -12.16
N LYS A 17 13.25 3.46 -11.75
CA LYS A 17 11.93 3.32 -12.36
C LYS A 17 10.87 3.50 -11.32
N MET A 18 10.14 4.62 -11.43
CA MET A 18 9.03 5.01 -10.57
C MET A 18 7.92 3.95 -10.53
N PHE A 19 7.84 3.08 -11.56
CA PHE A 19 6.82 2.05 -11.69
C PHE A 19 7.40 0.75 -12.26
N LYS A 20 7.05 -0.40 -11.65
CA LYS A 20 7.41 -1.74 -12.12
C LYS A 20 6.20 -2.66 -12.06
N LYS A 21 5.91 -3.35 -13.14
CA LYS A 21 4.87 -4.39 -13.22
C LYS A 21 5.38 -5.75 -12.77
N ASN A 22 4.50 -6.54 -12.15
CA ASN A 22 4.77 -7.91 -11.72
C ASN A 22 6.09 -8.02 -10.93
N TYR A 23 6.33 -7.06 -10.05
CA TYR A 23 7.60 -6.93 -9.33
C TYR A 23 7.71 -7.86 -8.14
N LEU A 24 6.60 -8.17 -7.52
CA LEU A 24 6.53 -8.97 -6.31
C LEU A 24 5.83 -10.30 -6.58
N LYS A 25 6.17 -11.31 -5.81
CA LYS A 25 5.41 -12.57 -5.75
C LYS A 25 4.93 -12.75 -4.33
N PHE A 26 3.64 -13.02 -4.18
CA PHE A 26 3.03 -13.38 -2.91
C PHE A 26 2.68 -14.86 -2.94
N GLU A 27 3.03 -15.59 -1.90
CA GLU A 27 2.67 -17.01 -1.74
C GLU A 27 1.23 -17.20 -1.25
N THR A 28 0.63 -16.13 -0.73
CA THR A 28 -0.73 -16.12 -0.20
C THR A 28 -1.57 -15.07 -0.90
N ASP A 29 -2.79 -15.45 -1.26
CA ASP A 29 -3.78 -14.49 -1.78
C ASP A 29 -4.27 -13.59 -0.65
N ILE A 30 -3.95 -12.31 -0.74
CA ILE A 30 -4.41 -11.28 0.20
C ILE A 30 -5.73 -10.71 -0.34
N ASP A 31 -6.81 -11.32 0.06
CA ASP A 31 -8.17 -10.92 -0.29
C ASP A 31 -8.90 -10.20 0.85
N PHE A 32 -10.17 -9.87 0.66
CA PHE A 32 -10.98 -9.20 1.67
C PHE A 32 -11.28 -10.09 2.89
N ASN A 33 -11.34 -11.42 2.73
CA ASN A 33 -11.47 -12.36 3.85
C ASN A 33 -10.20 -12.37 4.69
N PHE A 34 -9.03 -12.30 4.05
CA PHE A 34 -7.77 -12.14 4.75
C PHE A 34 -7.76 -10.86 5.60
N ILE A 35 -8.19 -9.72 5.02
CA ILE A 35 -8.27 -8.44 5.75
C ILE A 35 -9.24 -8.53 6.93
N ALA A 36 -10.40 -9.14 6.75
CA ALA A 36 -11.38 -9.32 7.83
C ALA A 36 -10.81 -10.18 8.97
N ASN A 37 -10.14 -11.28 8.65
CA ASN A 37 -9.50 -12.16 9.63
C ASN A 37 -8.35 -11.45 10.36
N LEU A 38 -7.54 -10.66 9.64
CA LEU A 38 -6.47 -9.87 10.23
C LEU A 38 -7.00 -8.88 11.27
N LEU A 39 -8.06 -8.13 10.92
CA LEU A 39 -8.72 -7.19 11.82
C LEU A 39 -9.25 -7.88 13.08
N ALA A 40 -9.91 -9.04 12.90
CA ALA A 40 -10.49 -9.80 14.01
C ALA A 40 -9.42 -10.41 14.94
N SER A 41 -8.34 -10.97 14.37
CA SER A 41 -7.33 -11.73 15.13
C SER A 41 -6.34 -10.83 15.88
N GLN A 42 -6.06 -9.64 15.36
CA GLN A 42 -5.02 -8.73 15.87
C GLN A 42 -5.60 -7.54 16.64
N ASN A 43 -6.93 -7.48 16.81
CA ASN A 43 -7.60 -6.32 17.40
C ASN A 43 -7.19 -4.98 16.74
N LEU A 44 -6.89 -5.04 15.46
CA LEU A 44 -6.55 -3.87 14.66
C LEU A 44 -7.80 -3.05 14.36
N LYS A 45 -7.61 -1.74 14.26
CA LYS A 45 -8.70 -0.84 13.88
C LYS A 45 -8.51 -0.42 12.42
N SER A 46 -9.54 -0.58 11.63
CA SER A 46 -9.65 0.10 10.34
C SER A 46 -10.04 1.55 10.59
N HIS A 47 -9.30 2.46 10.00
CA HIS A 47 -9.61 3.87 10.04
C HIS A 47 -10.25 4.29 8.73
N PHE A 48 -11.28 5.09 8.85
CA PHE A 48 -11.93 5.72 7.73
C PHE A 48 -11.07 6.89 7.23
N PHE A 49 -10.74 6.90 5.95
CA PHE A 49 -9.91 7.93 5.35
C PHE A 49 -10.78 9.00 4.67
N SER A 50 -11.60 9.70 5.47
CA SER A 50 -12.26 10.90 5.01
C SER A 50 -12.34 11.91 6.16
N ARG A 51 -11.89 13.12 5.90
CA ARG A 51 -11.96 14.21 6.88
C ARG A 51 -13.34 14.85 7.00
N TRP A 52 -14.28 14.52 6.10
CA TRP A 52 -15.47 15.36 5.88
C TRP A 52 -16.77 14.58 5.72
N MET A 53 -16.82 13.30 6.02
CA MET A 53 -18.06 12.53 5.87
C MET A 53 -18.74 12.29 7.20
N GLU A 54 -19.93 12.78 7.32
CA GLU A 54 -20.86 12.46 8.42
C GLU A 54 -21.45 11.04 8.25
N GLU A 55 -21.36 10.46 7.04
CA GLU A 55 -21.85 9.13 6.71
C GLU A 55 -20.75 8.24 6.11
N TYR A 56 -20.71 6.99 6.57
CA TYR A 56 -19.84 5.95 6.01
C TYR A 56 -20.50 5.36 4.78
N THR A 57 -19.84 5.41 3.63
CA THR A 57 -20.32 4.81 2.38
C THR A 57 -19.38 3.73 1.90
N LEU A 58 -19.89 2.80 1.08
CA LEU A 58 -19.07 1.78 0.42
C LEU A 58 -18.04 2.40 -0.55
N GLU A 59 -18.24 3.64 -0.98
CA GLU A 59 -17.32 4.41 -1.84
C GLU A 59 -16.08 4.91 -1.11
N SER A 60 -15.94 4.58 0.16
CA SER A 60 -14.86 5.05 1.01
C SER A 60 -13.58 4.27 0.81
N VAL A 61 -12.46 4.93 1.11
CA VAL A 61 -11.15 4.28 1.27
C VAL A 61 -10.92 4.06 2.76
N PHE A 62 -10.65 2.82 3.14
CA PHE A 62 -10.32 2.42 4.50
C PHE A 62 -8.82 2.23 4.66
N GLN A 63 -8.30 2.54 5.84
CA GLN A 63 -6.89 2.39 6.18
C GLN A 63 -6.73 1.52 7.44
N ILE A 64 -5.86 0.52 7.36
CA ILE A 64 -5.36 -0.21 8.52
C ILE A 64 -3.93 0.23 8.73
N LYS A 65 -3.67 0.86 9.86
CA LYS A 65 -2.33 1.40 10.19
C LYS A 65 -1.45 0.37 10.86
N ASP A 66 -0.16 0.55 10.66
CA ASP A 66 0.88 -0.16 11.41
C ASP A 66 0.84 -1.69 11.25
N VAL A 67 0.46 -2.20 10.07
CA VAL A 67 0.37 -3.65 9.85
C VAL A 67 1.72 -4.38 10.00
N GLN A 68 2.85 -3.68 9.97
CA GLN A 68 4.17 -4.23 10.28
C GLN A 68 4.26 -4.82 11.72
N LYS A 69 3.36 -4.44 12.60
CA LYS A 69 3.28 -4.99 13.97
C LYS A 69 2.66 -6.39 14.02
N THR A 70 2.03 -6.82 12.92
CA THR A 70 1.47 -8.16 12.80
C THR A 70 2.53 -9.15 12.29
N LYS A 71 2.36 -10.43 12.62
CA LYS A 71 3.29 -11.47 12.18
C LYS A 71 3.31 -11.64 10.66
N GLU A 72 2.16 -11.41 10.01
CA GLU A 72 1.94 -11.59 8.58
C GLU A 72 2.75 -10.58 7.75
N PHE A 73 2.87 -9.34 8.22
CA PHE A 73 3.54 -8.26 7.48
C PHE A 73 4.91 -7.87 8.02
N ASN A 74 5.32 -8.40 9.16
CA ASN A 74 6.60 -8.04 9.78
C ASN A 74 7.81 -8.36 8.89
N GLN A 75 7.79 -9.52 8.20
CA GLN A 75 8.89 -9.88 7.30
C GLN A 75 8.95 -8.99 6.07
N ILE A 76 7.80 -8.72 5.43
CA ILE A 76 7.71 -7.78 4.29
C ILE A 76 8.28 -6.41 4.69
N PHE A 77 7.91 -5.92 5.85
CA PHE A 77 8.39 -4.64 6.35
C PHE A 77 9.91 -4.61 6.52
N LYS A 78 10.51 -5.65 7.08
CA LYS A 78 11.96 -5.78 7.20
C LYS A 78 12.66 -5.80 5.84
N ASP A 79 12.09 -6.54 4.90
CA ASP A 79 12.65 -6.66 3.54
C ASP A 79 12.58 -5.31 2.80
N LEU A 80 11.44 -4.62 2.87
CA LEU A 80 11.30 -3.27 2.31
C LEU A 80 12.29 -2.30 2.93
N ASN A 81 12.45 -2.29 4.25
CA ASN A 81 13.41 -1.42 4.94
C ASN A 81 14.86 -1.72 4.55
N SER A 82 15.21 -2.99 4.33
CA SER A 82 16.57 -3.37 3.92
C SER A 82 16.97 -2.78 2.57
N THR A 83 15.97 -2.43 1.72
CA THR A 83 16.22 -1.89 0.37
C THR A 83 16.62 -0.42 0.39
N HIS A 84 16.31 0.31 1.46
CA HIS A 84 16.52 1.76 1.50
C HIS A 84 17.93 2.19 1.86
N ASN A 85 18.83 1.28 2.23
CA ASN A 85 20.23 1.55 2.62
C ASN A 85 20.42 2.68 3.66
N LYS A 86 19.35 3.14 4.31
CA LYS A 86 19.37 4.22 5.29
C LYS A 86 19.18 3.62 6.67
N LYS A 87 20.22 3.59 7.47
CA LYS A 87 20.13 3.21 8.88
C LYS A 87 19.34 4.26 9.65
N ASN A 88 18.40 3.82 10.50
CA ASN A 88 17.63 4.66 11.43
C ASN A 88 16.59 5.60 10.79
N VAL A 89 16.01 5.25 9.66
CA VAL A 89 14.88 5.99 9.08
C VAL A 89 13.58 5.43 9.63
N ARG A 90 12.72 6.32 10.16
CA ARG A 90 11.36 5.93 10.54
C ARG A 90 10.58 5.51 9.31
N SER A 91 9.87 4.41 9.39
CA SER A 91 8.99 3.92 8.35
C SER A 91 7.76 3.23 8.94
N ASP A 92 6.66 3.27 8.21
CA ASP A 92 5.38 2.63 8.58
C ASP A 92 4.88 1.81 7.39
N LEU A 93 4.08 0.79 7.67
CA LEU A 93 3.44 -0.04 6.67
C LEU A 93 1.94 -0.09 6.94
N ASP A 94 1.16 0.37 5.97
CA ASP A 94 -0.29 0.49 6.07
C ASP A 94 -0.97 -0.27 4.93
N ILE A 95 -2.20 -0.75 5.16
CA ILE A 95 -3.07 -1.28 4.13
C ILE A 95 -4.17 -0.26 3.84
N PHE A 96 -4.38 0.04 2.56
CA PHE A 96 -5.56 0.76 2.08
C PHE A 96 -6.43 -0.18 1.27
N TYR A 97 -7.72 -0.18 1.53
CA TYR A 97 -8.67 -0.98 0.78
C TYR A 97 -9.98 -0.22 0.52
N SER A 98 -10.67 -0.64 -0.53
CA SER A 98 -11.99 -0.12 -0.91
C SER A 98 -12.79 -1.19 -1.61
N TYR A 99 -14.11 -1.12 -1.42
CA TYR A 99 -15.03 -2.17 -1.89
C TYR A 99 -15.62 -1.89 -3.26
N VAL A 100 -15.62 -0.64 -3.71
CA VAL A 100 -16.30 -0.24 -4.95
C VAL A 100 -15.38 0.56 -5.87
N PRO A 101 -15.60 0.49 -7.18
CA PRO A 101 -14.97 1.40 -8.13
C PRO A 101 -15.30 2.86 -7.83
N GLY A 102 -14.40 3.77 -8.15
CA GLY A 102 -14.57 5.21 -7.92
C GLY A 102 -14.09 5.68 -6.55
N ALA A 103 -13.96 4.79 -5.55
CA ALA A 103 -13.38 5.16 -4.26
C ALA A 103 -11.97 5.76 -4.45
N HIS A 104 -11.74 6.95 -3.92
CA HIS A 104 -10.49 7.67 -4.16
C HIS A 104 -9.98 8.41 -2.92
N SER A 105 -8.67 8.65 -2.88
CA SER A 105 -8.11 9.67 -2.01
C SER A 105 -8.31 11.04 -2.64
N ASN A 106 -8.46 12.08 -1.82
CA ASN A 106 -8.36 13.44 -2.34
C ASN A 106 -6.96 13.67 -2.93
N THR A 107 -6.85 14.59 -3.90
CA THR A 107 -5.55 15.00 -4.42
C THR A 107 -4.72 15.61 -3.31
N HIS A 108 -3.52 15.08 -3.08
CA HIS A 108 -2.62 15.49 -2.00
C HIS A 108 -1.16 15.22 -2.36
N ALA A 109 -0.27 15.64 -1.49
CA ALA A 109 1.14 15.29 -1.54
C ALA A 109 1.59 14.83 -0.14
N ASP A 110 2.37 13.74 -0.09
CA ASP A 110 2.92 13.24 1.16
C ASP A 110 4.20 13.97 1.57
N PHE A 111 4.42 14.09 2.87
CA PHE A 111 5.64 14.66 3.44
C PHE A 111 6.79 13.66 3.57
N TYR A 112 6.65 12.47 2.98
CA TYR A 112 7.56 11.35 3.01
C TYR A 112 7.55 10.61 1.67
N ASP A 113 8.52 9.74 1.46
CA ASP A 113 8.53 8.84 0.29
C ASP A 113 7.54 7.70 0.51
N VAL A 114 6.80 7.32 -0.53
CA VAL A 114 5.81 6.23 -0.47
C VAL A 114 6.12 5.15 -1.50
N PHE A 115 6.11 3.92 -1.04
CA PHE A 115 6.22 2.73 -1.87
C PHE A 115 4.89 1.98 -1.84
N ILE A 116 4.26 1.88 -2.98
CA ILE A 116 2.92 1.33 -3.16
C ILE A 116 3.04 -0.03 -3.82
N ILE A 117 2.36 -1.02 -3.27
CA ILE A 117 2.33 -2.39 -3.77
C ILE A 117 0.87 -2.79 -3.94
N GLY A 118 0.49 -3.16 -5.17
CA GLY A 118 -0.82 -3.74 -5.44
C GLY A 118 -0.91 -5.16 -4.86
N LEU A 119 -1.96 -5.42 -4.07
CA LEU A 119 -2.25 -6.75 -3.52
C LEU A 119 -3.43 -7.38 -4.21
N LYS A 120 -4.51 -6.62 -4.42
CA LYS A 120 -5.72 -7.05 -5.10
C LYS A 120 -6.38 -5.90 -5.84
N GLY A 121 -7.01 -6.20 -6.98
CA GLY A 121 -7.69 -5.20 -7.78
C GLY A 121 -6.74 -4.18 -8.41
N ARG A 122 -7.30 -3.22 -9.15
CA ARG A 122 -6.52 -2.21 -9.88
C ARG A 122 -6.81 -0.81 -9.33
N THR A 123 -5.75 -0.03 -9.21
CA THR A 123 -5.80 1.37 -8.80
C THR A 123 -5.14 2.24 -9.85
N LEU A 124 -5.82 3.32 -10.23
CA LEU A 124 -5.23 4.35 -11.06
C LEU A 124 -4.63 5.44 -10.16
N TYR A 125 -3.32 5.58 -10.19
CA TYR A 125 -2.61 6.70 -9.59
C TYR A 125 -2.41 7.78 -10.64
N LYS A 126 -2.94 8.97 -10.38
CA LYS A 126 -2.73 10.16 -11.22
C LYS A 126 -1.78 11.10 -10.50
N THR A 127 -0.71 11.47 -11.18
CA THR A 127 0.19 12.56 -10.80
C THR A 127 -0.02 13.74 -11.75
N VAL A 128 0.67 14.85 -11.52
CA VAL A 128 0.60 16.02 -12.44
C VAL A 128 0.98 15.62 -13.87
N ASP A 129 1.99 14.76 -14.02
CA ASP A 129 2.57 14.49 -15.34
C ASP A 129 2.18 13.13 -15.92
N LYS A 130 1.75 12.17 -15.10
CA LYS A 130 1.60 10.78 -15.51
C LYS A 130 0.48 10.05 -14.78
N GLU A 131 0.01 9.01 -15.43
CA GLU A 131 -0.91 8.03 -14.86
C GLU A 131 -0.22 6.66 -14.75
N TYR A 132 -0.48 5.97 -13.63
CA TYR A 132 0.06 4.65 -13.35
C TYR A 132 -1.08 3.72 -12.98
N LEU A 133 -1.25 2.65 -13.76
CA LEU A 133 -2.20 1.58 -13.44
C LEU A 133 -1.50 0.52 -12.60
N VAL A 134 -1.76 0.52 -11.30
CA VAL A 134 -1.20 -0.42 -10.32
C VAL A 134 -2.17 -1.57 -10.11
N GLY A 135 -1.76 -2.77 -10.49
CA GLY A 135 -2.46 -4.04 -10.25
C GLY A 135 -1.75 -4.91 -9.22
N PRO A 136 -2.25 -6.13 -8.99
CA PRO A 136 -1.58 -7.08 -8.10
C PRO A 136 -0.11 -7.31 -8.49
N THR A 137 0.77 -7.35 -7.49
CA THR A 137 2.23 -7.50 -7.61
C THR A 137 2.98 -6.33 -8.26
N ASP A 138 2.28 -5.31 -8.73
CA ASP A 138 2.90 -4.10 -9.25
C ASP A 138 3.44 -3.23 -8.09
N PHE A 139 4.49 -2.48 -8.41
CA PHE A 139 5.17 -1.60 -7.49
C PHE A 139 5.23 -0.18 -8.06
N LEU A 140 4.85 0.82 -7.27
CA LEU A 140 4.94 2.24 -7.61
C LEU A 140 5.66 2.99 -6.48
N TYR A 141 6.67 3.77 -6.83
CA TYR A 141 7.34 4.71 -5.94
C TYR A 141 6.88 6.13 -6.22
N LEU A 142 6.40 6.80 -5.19
CA LEU A 142 6.10 8.23 -5.18
C LEU A 142 7.05 8.95 -4.24
N LYS A 143 7.84 9.86 -4.81
CA LYS A 143 8.76 10.69 -4.03
C LYS A 143 7.98 11.67 -3.16
N LYS A 144 8.49 11.98 -1.99
CA LYS A 144 8.03 13.08 -1.13
C LYS A 144 7.67 14.32 -1.96
N GLY A 145 6.49 14.88 -1.71
CA GLY A 145 5.98 16.06 -2.40
C GLY A 145 5.34 15.81 -3.77
N THR A 146 5.29 14.56 -4.24
CA THR A 146 4.59 14.24 -5.49
C THR A 146 3.08 14.41 -5.28
N ILE A 147 2.48 15.36 -6.00
CA ILE A 147 1.02 15.57 -6.01
C ILE A 147 0.38 14.40 -6.74
N HIS A 148 -0.55 13.73 -6.07
CA HIS A 148 -1.22 12.57 -6.63
C HIS A 148 -2.62 12.34 -6.05
N THR A 149 -3.40 11.50 -6.74
CA THR A 149 -4.65 10.89 -6.27
C THR A 149 -4.63 9.41 -6.65
N ALA A 150 -5.28 8.58 -5.82
CA ALA A 150 -5.42 7.15 -6.05
C ALA A 150 -6.91 6.81 -6.21
N ILE A 151 -7.29 6.26 -7.36
CA ILE A 151 -8.68 5.94 -7.72
C ILE A 151 -8.82 4.44 -7.88
N ALA A 152 -9.71 3.82 -7.12
CA ALA A 152 -10.05 2.41 -7.28
C ALA A 152 -10.79 2.21 -8.60
N LEU A 153 -10.33 1.31 -9.45
CA LEU A 153 -11.05 0.91 -10.67
C LEU A 153 -11.96 -0.30 -10.44
N GLU A 154 -11.71 -1.02 -9.35
CA GLU A 154 -12.46 -2.20 -8.87
C GLU A 154 -12.22 -2.35 -7.37
N PRO A 155 -12.88 -3.28 -6.66
CA PRO A 155 -12.55 -3.60 -5.27
C PRO A 155 -11.05 -3.88 -5.15
N ARG A 156 -10.34 -3.12 -4.27
CA ARG A 156 -8.88 -3.14 -4.23
C ARG A 156 -8.32 -3.28 -2.83
N ILE A 157 -7.09 -3.79 -2.75
CA ILE A 157 -6.24 -3.81 -1.56
C ILE A 157 -4.84 -3.38 -1.98
N ILE A 158 -4.28 -2.41 -1.27
CA ILE A 158 -2.95 -1.85 -1.51
C ILE A 158 -2.15 -1.86 -0.22
N LEU A 159 -0.89 -2.24 -0.30
CA LEU A 159 0.09 -2.05 0.74
C LEU A 159 0.87 -0.76 0.47
N SER A 160 0.95 0.10 1.46
CA SER A 160 1.65 1.39 1.38
C SER A 160 2.76 1.44 2.43
N HIS A 161 4.00 1.55 1.98
CA HIS A 161 5.16 1.68 2.84
C HIS A 161 5.68 3.12 2.80
N SER A 162 5.53 3.82 3.91
CA SER A 162 5.95 5.21 4.10
C SER A 162 7.34 5.29 4.70
N VAL A 163 8.22 6.12 4.14
CA VAL A 163 9.61 6.31 4.61
C VAL A 163 9.84 7.79 4.89
N TYR A 164 9.99 8.12 6.17
CA TYR A 164 10.20 9.50 6.66
C TYR A 164 11.67 9.86 6.60
N GLN A 165 12.00 10.94 5.90
CA GLN A 165 13.36 11.45 5.72
C GLN A 165 13.54 12.79 6.44
#